data_0285373d14c0362e414a997fc25557ae
#
_entry.id   0285373d14c0362e414a997fc25557ae
#
_cell.length_a   1.000
_cell.length_b   1.000
_cell.length_c   1.000
_cell.angle_alpha   90.00
_cell.angle_beta   90.00
_cell.angle_gamma   90.00
#
_symmetry.space_group_name_H-M   'P 1'
#
loop_
_entity.id
_entity.type
_entity.pdbx_description
1 polymer ?
#
loop_
_entity_poly.entity_id
_entity_poly.type
_entity_poly.pdbx_seq_one_letter_code
_entity_poly.pdbx_strand_id
1 'polypeptide(L)' 'MNNNVHSEAADRLFDAILTLKDREECYRFFEDICTVNELLSFTQRYEVALLLRRGLTYLEIAELTGASTATISRVNRAIN' A
#
# COMPACT_ATOMS: atom_id res chain seq x y z
N MET A 1 16.46 -2.39 15.27
CA MET A 1 15.32 -1.48 15.41
C MET A 1 14.02 -2.26 15.41
N ASN A 2 13.13 -1.87 16.26
CA ASN A 2 11.83 -2.53 16.33
C ASN A 2 10.88 -1.93 15.30
N ASN A 3 10.49 -2.75 14.33
CA ASN A 3 9.52 -2.34 13.31
C ASN A 3 8.16 -2.97 13.53
N ASN A 4 7.92 -3.44 14.74
CA ASN A 4 6.66 -4.08 15.05
C ASN A 4 5.54 -3.05 15.11
N VAL A 5 4.59 -3.16 14.19
CA VAL A 5 3.42 -2.28 14.13
C VAL A 5 2.22 -2.88 14.87
N HIS A 6 2.38 -4.07 15.42
CA HIS A 6 1.30 -4.72 16.16
C HIS A 6 1.06 -4.01 17.49
N SER A 7 -0.16 -3.56 17.69
CA SER A 7 -0.56 -2.83 18.89
C SER A 7 -2.06 -2.84 19.00
N GLU A 8 -2.58 -2.47 20.18
CA GLU A 8 -4.03 -2.34 20.32
C GLU A 8 -4.58 -1.25 19.40
N ALA A 9 -3.82 -0.19 19.18
CA ALA A 9 -4.26 0.86 18.25
C ALA A 9 -4.35 0.34 16.82
N ALA A 10 -3.36 -0.45 16.38
CA ALA A 10 -3.40 -1.05 15.06
C ALA A 10 -4.55 -2.04 14.94
N ASP A 11 -4.81 -2.83 15.99
CA ASP A 11 -5.92 -3.76 16.00
C ASP A 11 -7.25 -3.02 15.79
N ARG A 12 -7.44 -1.90 16.48
CA ARG A 12 -8.66 -1.11 16.32
C ARG A 12 -8.81 -0.56 14.91
N LEU A 13 -7.71 -0.12 14.32
CA LEU A 13 -7.72 0.36 12.93
C LEU A 13 -8.13 -0.76 11.98
N PHE A 14 -7.52 -1.92 12.11
CA PHE A 14 -7.81 -3.03 11.21
C PHE A 14 -9.21 -3.58 11.43
N ASP A 15 -9.70 -3.59 12.67
CA ASP A 15 -11.09 -3.96 12.94
C ASP A 15 -12.05 -3.01 12.21
N ALA A 16 -11.75 -1.72 12.21
CA ALA A 16 -12.55 -0.74 11.48
C ALA A 16 -12.52 -1.01 9.98
N ILE A 17 -11.33 -1.28 9.43
CA ILE A 17 -11.18 -1.59 8.00
C ILE A 17 -11.99 -2.82 7.62
N LEU A 18 -12.00 -3.83 8.48
CA LEU A 18 -12.73 -5.07 8.21
C LEU A 18 -14.25 -4.89 8.21
N THR A 19 -14.77 -3.77 8.68
CA THR A 19 -16.21 -3.48 8.61
C THR A 19 -16.63 -2.78 7.33
N LEU A 20 -15.66 -2.35 6.50
CA LEU A 20 -15.97 -1.66 5.25
C LEU A 20 -16.57 -2.65 4.26
N LYS A 21 -17.67 -2.24 3.63
CA LYS A 21 -18.49 -3.14 2.84
C LYS A 21 -18.32 -2.98 1.34
N ASP A 22 -17.90 -1.79 0.91
CA ASP A 22 -17.78 -1.51 -0.51
C ASP A 22 -16.70 -0.46 -0.76
N ARG A 23 -16.44 -0.21 -2.03
CA ARG A 23 -15.39 0.71 -2.45
C ARG A 23 -15.66 2.14 -1.98
N GLU A 24 -16.92 2.56 -2.00
CA GLU A 24 -17.31 3.89 -1.57
C GLU A 24 -16.97 4.11 -0.09
N GLU A 25 -17.26 3.13 0.76
CA GLU A 25 -16.91 3.21 2.17
C GLU A 25 -15.40 3.25 2.37
N CYS A 26 -14.65 2.50 1.56
CA CYS A 26 -13.19 2.53 1.62
C CYS A 26 -12.66 3.93 1.29
N TYR A 27 -13.16 4.54 0.23
CA TYR A 27 -12.74 5.90 -0.12
C TYR A 27 -13.01 6.87 1.02
N ARG A 28 -14.21 6.85 1.59
CA ARG A 28 -14.55 7.76 2.68
C ARG A 28 -13.68 7.55 3.90
N PHE A 29 -13.47 6.30 4.28
CA PHE A 29 -12.66 5.99 5.45
C PHE A 29 -11.22 6.48 5.28
N PHE A 30 -10.60 6.11 4.17
CA PHE A 30 -9.20 6.46 3.96
C PHE A 30 -9.00 7.94 3.66
N GLU A 31 -9.95 8.60 3.02
CA GLU A 31 -9.87 10.05 2.82
C GLU A 31 -9.97 10.81 4.14
N ASP A 32 -10.67 10.24 5.12
CA ASP A 32 -10.80 10.89 6.44
C ASP A 32 -9.54 10.74 7.29
N ILE A 33 -8.83 9.64 7.19
CA ILE A 33 -7.69 9.37 8.08
C ILE A 33 -6.33 9.53 7.40
N CYS A 34 -6.27 9.63 6.10
CA CYS A 34 -5.02 9.79 5.36
C CYS A 34 -4.99 11.12 4.63
N THR A 35 -3.78 11.64 4.46
CA THR A 35 -3.58 12.72 3.50
C THR A 35 -3.68 12.15 2.09
N VAL A 36 -3.90 13.03 1.10
CA VAL A 36 -3.92 12.63 -0.31
C VAL A 36 -2.62 11.93 -0.69
N ASN A 37 -1.48 12.50 -0.28
CA ASN A 37 -0.18 11.92 -0.62
C ASN A 37 0.01 10.55 0.01
N GLU A 38 -0.44 10.36 1.25
CA GLU A 38 -0.37 9.05 1.90
C GLU A 38 -1.17 8.02 1.15
N LEU A 39 -2.40 8.37 0.75
CA LEU A 39 -3.26 7.44 0.03
C LEU A 39 -2.68 7.12 -1.35
N LEU A 40 -2.17 8.11 -2.06
CA LEU A 40 -1.55 7.89 -3.36
C LEU A 40 -0.31 6.98 -3.23
N SER A 41 0.46 7.14 -2.15
CA SER A 41 1.60 6.26 -1.90
C SER A 41 1.17 4.82 -1.67
N PHE A 42 0.09 4.59 -0.94
CA PHE A 42 -0.44 3.25 -0.73
C PHE A 42 -0.86 2.62 -2.05
N THR A 43 -1.60 3.36 -2.87
CA THR A 43 -2.06 2.82 -4.16
C THR A 43 -0.89 2.50 -5.07
N GLN A 44 0.14 3.35 -5.10
CA GLN A 44 1.33 3.09 -5.91
C GLN A 44 2.05 1.82 -5.46
N ARG A 45 2.23 1.67 -4.15
CA ARG A 45 2.92 0.48 -3.61
C ARG A 45 2.14 -0.79 -3.92
N TYR A 46 0.83 -0.73 -3.84
CA TYR A 46 0.00 -1.88 -4.14
C TYR A 46 0.11 -2.26 -5.63
N GLU A 47 0.08 -1.26 -6.52
CA GLU A 47 0.27 -1.52 -7.95
C GLU A 47 1.64 -2.11 -8.24
N VAL A 48 2.69 -1.62 -7.58
CA VAL A 48 4.03 -2.18 -7.70
C VAL A 48 4.02 -3.66 -7.30
N ALA A 49 3.37 -3.98 -6.18
CA ALA A 49 3.31 -5.37 -5.71
C ALA A 49 2.61 -6.28 -6.72
N LEU A 50 1.50 -5.82 -7.30
CA LEU A 50 0.79 -6.59 -8.33
C LEU A 50 1.66 -6.86 -9.54
N LEU A 51 2.37 -5.84 -10.02
CA LEU A 51 3.20 -5.98 -11.21
C LEU A 51 4.42 -6.85 -10.95
N LEU A 52 5.01 -6.76 -9.76
CA LEU A 52 6.08 -7.67 -9.36
C LEU A 52 5.61 -9.13 -9.41
N ARG A 53 4.42 -9.39 -8.91
CA ARG A 53 3.87 -10.74 -8.91
C ARG A 53 3.57 -11.26 -10.32
N ARG A 54 3.32 -10.34 -11.26
CA ARG A 54 3.13 -10.69 -12.66
C ARG A 54 4.45 -10.88 -13.40
N GLY A 55 5.58 -10.64 -12.76
CA GLY A 55 6.90 -10.89 -13.33
C GLY A 55 7.47 -9.76 -14.18
N LEU A 56 6.92 -8.57 -14.10
CA LEU A 56 7.47 -7.43 -14.83
C LEU A 56 8.84 -7.02 -14.27
N THR A 57 9.66 -6.44 -15.12
CA THR A 57 10.96 -5.91 -14.70
C THR A 57 10.77 -4.61 -13.92
N TYR A 58 11.80 -4.24 -13.16
CA TYR A 58 11.78 -2.97 -12.43
C TYR A 58 11.59 -1.78 -13.37
N LEU A 59 12.23 -1.82 -14.53
CA LEU A 59 12.11 -0.73 -15.51
C LEU A 59 10.66 -0.60 -16.01
N GLU A 60 10.04 -1.71 -16.34
CA GLU A 60 8.65 -1.71 -16.77
C GLU A 60 7.73 -1.17 -15.68
N ILE A 61 7.95 -1.60 -14.45
CA ILE A 61 7.14 -1.17 -13.31
C ILE A 61 7.31 0.33 -13.08
N ALA A 62 8.55 0.83 -13.14
CA ALA A 62 8.83 2.26 -12.96
C ALA A 62 8.09 3.08 -14.03
N GLU A 63 8.08 2.61 -15.27
CA GLU A 63 7.39 3.31 -16.35
C GLU A 63 5.88 3.33 -16.16
N LEU A 64 5.30 2.22 -15.69
CA LEU A 64 3.85 2.11 -15.53
C LEU A 64 3.34 2.82 -14.28
N THR A 65 4.11 2.85 -13.21
CA THR A 65 3.62 3.35 -11.92
C THR A 65 4.22 4.68 -11.50
N GLY A 66 5.33 5.09 -12.11
CA GLY A 66 6.07 6.25 -11.68
C GLY A 66 6.87 6.03 -10.39
N ALA A 67 6.89 4.81 -9.87
CA ALA A 67 7.64 4.51 -8.65
C ALA A 67 9.14 4.52 -8.92
N SER A 68 9.92 4.96 -7.93
CA SER A 68 11.37 4.88 -8.00
C SER A 68 11.82 3.43 -7.84
N THR A 69 13.02 3.14 -8.34
CA THR A 69 13.58 1.79 -8.15
C THR A 69 13.77 1.45 -6.68
N ALA A 70 14.03 2.46 -5.85
CA ALA A 70 14.14 2.25 -4.40
C ALA A 70 12.80 1.78 -3.81
N THR A 71 11.69 2.39 -4.24
CA THR A 71 10.36 1.97 -3.80
C THR A 71 10.05 0.55 -4.27
N ILE A 72 10.33 0.25 -5.53
CA ILE A 72 10.10 -1.08 -6.11
C ILE A 72 10.90 -2.13 -5.34
N SER A 73 12.17 -1.84 -5.07
CA SER A 73 13.04 -2.75 -4.33
C SER A 73 12.50 -3.02 -2.92
N ARG A 74 12.03 -1.95 -2.24
CA ARG A 74 11.47 -2.08 -0.91
C ARG A 74 10.22 -2.96 -0.90
N VAL A 75 9.32 -2.75 -1.86
CA VAL A 75 8.11 -3.56 -1.98
C VAL A 75 8.49 -5.01 -2.29
N ASN A 76 9.44 -5.21 -3.20
CA ASN A 76 9.88 -6.57 -3.56
C ASN A 76 10.41 -7.32 -2.33
N ARG A 77 11.20 -6.66 -1.49
CA ARG A 77 11.70 -7.29 -0.25
C ARG A 77 10.56 -7.63 0.72
N ALA A 78 9.52 -6.82 0.74
CA ALA A 78 8.39 -7.03 1.66
C ALA A 78 7.53 -8.23 1.25
N ILE A 79 7.39 -8.50 -0.06
CA ILE A 79 6.51 -9.57 -0.55
C ILE A 79 7.25 -10.86 -0.91
N ASN A 80 8.57 -10.83 -0.90
CA ASN A 80 9.43 -11.99 -1.13
C ASN A 80 10.30 -12.24 0.12
#